data_aa1257b91b05c51cb125a85be4cbf89f
#
_entry.id   aa1257b91b05c51cb125a85be4cbf89f
#
_cell.length_a   1.000
_cell.length_b   1.000
_cell.length_c   1.000
_cell.angle_alpha   90.00
_cell.angle_beta   90.00
_cell.angle_gamma   90.00
#
_symmetry.space_group_name_H-M   'P 1'
#
loop_
_entity.id
_entity.type
_entity.pdbx_description
1 polymer ?
#
loop_
_entity_poly.entity_id
_entity_poly.type
_entity_poly.pdbx_seq_one_letter_code
_entity_poly.pdbx_strand_id
1 'polypeptide(L)'
;KPWKVFGPIGTKKFVKKIMKAWEDERNLRIKYEQRSSAKAFNIKVTEFSDYGKIKIKDLIIEFFSVDHKPVKYAYGFNFYNKNKKLTISGDTRPCENLMKFAQKSDLLLHEVFIEGEIKPVSKMRTKKTLHNVKLYHTPSTIVGKVAKISRCKKLVLTHFVPTSFNEKNLIKVVKKDYGKKPIIGRDLLKIVI
;
A
#
# COMPACT_ATOMS: atom_id res chain seq x y z
N LYS A 1 20.40 10.47 14.76
CA LYS A 1 19.11 10.28 15.43
C LYS A 1 18.61 8.85 15.21
N PRO A 2 17.89 8.23 16.17
CA PRO A 2 17.28 6.91 15.98
C PRO A 2 16.27 6.93 14.81
N TRP A 3 16.15 5.80 14.13
CA TRP A 3 15.07 5.58 13.18
C TRP A 3 13.74 5.46 13.94
N LYS A 4 12.69 6.03 13.35
CA LYS A 4 11.32 5.86 13.84
C LYS A 4 10.57 4.97 12.87
N VAL A 5 10.07 3.86 13.38
CA VAL A 5 9.27 2.89 12.62
C VAL A 5 7.86 2.87 13.21
N PHE A 6 6.87 3.00 12.36
CA PHE A 6 5.46 2.89 12.72
C PHE A 6 4.88 1.70 11.98
N GLY A 7 4.12 0.88 12.68
CA GLY A 7 3.52 -0.29 12.05
C GLY A 7 2.49 -0.98 12.94
N PRO A 8 1.80 -2.01 12.42
CA PRO A 8 0.80 -2.75 13.18
C PRO A 8 1.42 -3.54 14.33
N ILE A 9 0.53 -4.09 15.16
CA ILE A 9 0.91 -5.04 16.23
C ILE A 9 1.76 -6.18 15.64
N GLY A 10 2.92 -6.44 16.25
CA GLY A 10 3.92 -7.39 15.78
C GLY A 10 5.15 -6.76 15.12
N THR A 11 5.06 -5.49 14.71
CA THR A 11 6.19 -4.75 14.08
C THR A 11 7.41 -4.68 15.01
N LYS A 12 7.20 -4.45 16.30
CA LYS A 12 8.27 -4.41 17.30
C LYS A 12 9.03 -5.73 17.39
N LYS A 13 8.28 -6.85 17.41
CA LYS A 13 8.86 -8.20 17.41
C LYS A 13 9.63 -8.48 16.12
N PHE A 14 9.06 -8.10 14.97
CA PHE A 14 9.67 -8.27 13.66
C PHE A 14 10.99 -7.49 13.55
N VAL A 15 10.97 -6.19 13.86
CA VAL A 15 12.17 -5.33 13.84
C VAL A 15 13.25 -5.87 14.78
N LYS A 16 12.88 -6.30 16.00
CA LYS A 16 13.84 -6.90 16.95
C LYS A 16 14.53 -8.13 16.36
N LYS A 17 13.78 -9.00 15.67
CA LYS A 17 14.35 -10.22 15.05
C LYS A 17 15.31 -9.88 13.89
N ILE A 18 14.94 -8.94 13.02
CA ILE A 18 15.81 -8.49 11.92
C ILE A 18 17.09 -7.86 12.48
N MET A 19 16.97 -6.99 13.46
CA MET A 19 18.14 -6.34 14.09
C MET A 19 19.05 -7.33 14.79
N LYS A 20 18.50 -8.43 15.34
CA LYS A 20 19.30 -9.52 15.91
C LYS A 20 20.01 -10.33 14.80
N ALA A 21 19.33 -10.65 13.71
CA ALA A 21 19.94 -11.37 12.59
C ALA A 21 21.09 -10.58 11.94
N TRP A 22 21.08 -9.26 12.04
CA TRP A 22 22.10 -8.37 11.48
C TRP A 22 23.09 -7.85 12.53
N GLU A 23 23.16 -8.48 13.70
CA GLU A 23 23.91 -8.00 14.85
C GLU A 23 25.41 -8.00 14.62
N ASP A 24 25.97 -9.07 14.06
CA ASP A 24 27.41 -9.23 13.83
C ASP A 24 27.93 -8.19 12.84
N GLU A 25 27.22 -8.01 11.71
CA GLU A 25 27.57 -7.01 10.70
C GLU A 25 27.49 -5.59 11.26
N ARG A 26 26.47 -5.30 12.05
CA ARG A 26 26.29 -4.02 12.71
C ARG A 26 27.44 -3.72 13.68
N ASN A 27 27.81 -4.71 14.51
CA ASN A 27 28.90 -4.58 15.50
C ASN A 27 30.24 -4.39 14.81
N LEU A 28 30.48 -5.13 13.70
CA LEU A 28 31.65 -4.97 12.86
C LEU A 28 31.78 -3.52 12.36
N ARG A 29 30.72 -2.98 11.78
CA ARG A 29 30.70 -1.60 11.26
C ARG A 29 30.90 -0.55 12.37
N ILE A 30 30.29 -0.71 13.53
CA ILE A 30 30.49 0.19 14.65
C ILE A 30 31.96 0.19 15.09
N LYS A 31 32.57 -1.00 15.19
CA LYS A 31 33.93 -1.18 15.70
C LYS A 31 35.00 -0.71 14.71
N TYR A 32 34.90 -1.13 13.43
CA TYR A 32 35.96 -0.89 12.46
C TYR A 32 35.81 0.41 11.68
N GLU A 33 34.60 0.84 11.37
CA GLU A 33 34.37 2.10 10.68
C GLU A 33 34.45 3.33 11.62
N GLN A 34 34.62 3.12 12.92
CA GLN A 34 34.73 4.16 13.96
C GLN A 34 33.70 5.29 13.79
N ARG A 35 32.46 4.92 13.50
CA ARG A 35 31.41 5.87 13.24
C ARG A 35 31.20 6.80 14.43
N SER A 36 31.01 8.07 14.17
CA SER A 36 30.81 9.12 15.19
C SER A 36 29.62 8.86 16.13
N SER A 37 28.71 7.98 15.75
CA SER A 37 27.56 7.59 16.58
C SER A 37 26.94 6.26 16.17
N ALA A 38 26.81 5.35 17.11
CA ALA A 38 26.01 4.12 16.97
C ALA A 38 24.49 4.38 17.05
N LYS A 39 24.04 5.61 17.38
CA LYS A 39 22.61 5.94 17.54
C LYS A 39 21.78 5.75 16.27
N ALA A 40 22.41 5.78 15.08
CA ALA A 40 21.74 5.49 13.81
C ALA A 40 21.23 4.05 13.71
N PHE A 41 21.80 3.11 14.46
CA PHE A 41 21.35 1.72 14.53
C PHE A 41 20.23 1.49 15.55
N ASN A 42 19.88 2.50 16.35
CA ASN A 42 18.78 2.40 17.28
C ASN A 42 17.46 2.65 16.54
N ILE A 43 16.50 1.76 16.73
CA ILE A 43 15.18 1.85 16.12
C ILE A 43 14.13 2.00 17.22
N LYS A 44 13.36 3.08 17.14
CA LYS A 44 12.18 3.28 18.00
C LYS A 44 10.94 2.86 17.24
N VAL A 45 10.32 1.76 17.68
CA VAL A 45 9.09 1.23 17.06
C VAL A 45 7.88 1.71 17.85
N THR A 46 6.90 2.25 17.15
CA THR A 46 5.56 2.55 17.66
C THR A 46 4.57 1.66 16.94
N GLU A 47 3.89 0.80 17.67
CA GLU A 47 2.81 -0.04 17.14
C GLU A 47 1.48 0.68 17.24
N PHE A 48 0.61 0.40 16.27
CA PHE A 48 -0.74 0.93 16.21
C PHE A 48 -1.77 -0.19 15.90
N SER A 49 -3.02 0.07 16.22
CA SER A 49 -4.17 -0.75 15.87
C SER A 49 -5.03 -0.03 14.82
N ASP A 50 -6.28 -0.33 14.74
CA ASP A 50 -7.22 -0.08 13.64
C ASP A 50 -7.21 1.29 12.96
N TYR A 51 -7.01 2.37 13.72
CA TYR A 51 -7.06 3.75 13.23
C TYR A 51 -6.15 4.66 14.04
N GLY A 52 -5.58 5.66 13.38
CA GLY A 52 -4.84 6.73 14.07
C GLY A 52 -4.17 7.72 13.12
N LYS A 53 -3.46 8.67 13.74
CA LYS A 53 -2.74 9.72 13.03
C LYS A 53 -1.32 9.88 13.56
N ILE A 54 -0.40 10.13 12.64
CA ILE A 54 0.99 10.45 12.92
C ILE A 54 1.28 11.81 12.29
N LYS A 55 1.83 12.74 13.05
CA LYS A 55 2.26 14.05 12.54
C LYS A 55 3.77 14.08 12.41
N ILE A 56 4.27 14.42 11.24
CA ILE A 56 5.69 14.61 10.93
C ILE A 56 5.86 15.98 10.27
N LYS A 57 6.26 16.98 11.05
CA LYS A 57 6.27 18.39 10.61
C LYS A 57 4.89 18.79 10.09
N ASP A 58 4.79 19.24 8.83
CA ASP A 58 3.54 19.67 8.19
C ASP A 58 2.75 18.53 7.56
N LEU A 59 3.32 17.30 7.56
CA LEU A 59 2.68 16.13 7.02
C LEU A 59 1.88 15.43 8.11
N ILE A 60 0.58 15.21 7.86
CA ILE A 60 -0.28 14.35 8.68
C ILE A 60 -0.48 13.04 7.91
N ILE A 61 -0.16 11.93 8.54
CA ILE A 61 -0.39 10.58 8.01
C ILE A 61 -1.49 9.96 8.86
N GLU A 62 -2.62 9.69 8.23
CA GLU A 62 -3.75 8.98 8.84
C GLU A 62 -3.74 7.54 8.31
N PHE A 63 -3.78 6.56 9.20
CA PHE A 63 -3.89 5.15 8.84
C PHE A 63 -5.24 4.60 9.27
N PHE A 64 -5.78 3.68 8.50
CA PHE A 64 -7.07 3.05 8.75
C PHE A 64 -7.03 1.59 8.27
N SER A 65 -7.74 0.70 8.98
CA SER A 65 -7.81 -0.70 8.60
C SER A 65 -8.55 -0.88 7.27
N VAL A 66 -8.04 -1.80 6.44
CA VAL A 66 -8.69 -2.28 5.21
C VAL A 66 -8.88 -3.78 5.27
N ASP A 67 -9.62 -4.35 4.33
CA ASP A 67 -9.92 -5.79 4.34
C ASP A 67 -9.04 -6.55 3.33
N HIS A 68 -8.01 -7.18 3.84
CA HIS A 68 -7.11 -8.04 3.06
C HIS A 68 -6.99 -9.44 3.67
N LYS A 69 -8.10 -10.01 4.16
CA LYS A 69 -8.09 -11.35 4.74
C LYS A 69 -7.53 -12.39 3.78
N PRO A 70 -6.64 -13.31 4.23
CA PRO A 70 -6.40 -13.67 5.65
C PRO A 70 -5.37 -12.81 6.39
N VAL A 71 -4.80 -11.76 5.79
CA VAL A 71 -3.88 -10.85 6.46
C VAL A 71 -4.63 -10.07 7.54
N LYS A 72 -4.23 -10.27 8.81
CA LYS A 72 -4.93 -9.71 9.96
C LYS A 72 -4.83 -8.19 10.05
N TYR A 73 -3.66 -7.64 9.71
CA TYR A 73 -3.37 -6.23 9.86
C TYR A 73 -2.99 -5.62 8.49
N ALA A 74 -4.00 -5.17 7.78
CA ALA A 74 -3.84 -4.47 6.50
C ALA A 74 -4.37 -3.03 6.63
N TYR A 75 -3.66 -2.07 6.03
CA TYR A 75 -3.96 -0.65 6.20
C TYR A 75 -3.91 0.12 4.90
N GLY A 76 -4.86 1.05 4.77
CA GLY A 76 -4.77 2.17 3.89
C GLY A 76 -4.23 3.40 4.63
N PHE A 77 -3.77 4.39 3.86
CA PHE A 77 -3.15 5.60 4.40
C PHE A 77 -3.67 6.84 3.68
N ASN A 78 -3.95 7.88 4.43
CA ASN A 78 -4.13 9.23 3.92
C ASN A 78 -2.92 10.08 4.29
N PHE A 79 -2.41 10.83 3.34
CA PHE A 79 -1.36 11.81 3.54
C PHE A 79 -1.94 13.19 3.29
N TYR A 80 -1.89 14.04 4.30
CA TYR A 80 -2.34 15.42 4.20
C TYR A 80 -1.15 16.37 4.29
N ASN A 81 -1.02 17.23 3.28
CA ASN A 81 -0.07 18.33 3.29
C ASN A 81 -0.75 19.57 2.72
N LYS A 82 -0.78 20.66 3.50
CA LYS A 82 -1.59 21.84 3.17
C LYS A 82 -3.05 21.41 2.87
N ASN A 83 -3.56 21.78 1.71
CA ASN A 83 -4.96 21.47 1.30
C ASN A 83 -5.04 20.25 0.38
N LYS A 84 -3.97 19.42 0.33
CA LYS A 84 -3.91 18.23 -0.53
C LYS A 84 -4.06 16.95 0.26
N LYS A 85 -4.77 16.00 -0.34
CA LYS A 85 -4.99 14.67 0.21
C LYS A 85 -4.59 13.61 -0.80
N LEU A 86 -3.59 12.81 -0.45
CA LEU A 86 -3.23 11.57 -1.14
C LEU A 86 -3.74 10.38 -0.33
N THR A 87 -4.48 9.48 -0.95
CA THR A 87 -4.88 8.20 -0.34
C THR A 87 -4.16 7.04 -1.01
N ILE A 88 -3.63 6.12 -0.21
CA ILE A 88 -3.07 4.83 -0.67
C ILE A 88 -3.95 3.73 -0.10
N SER A 89 -4.46 2.85 -0.97
CA SER A 89 -5.36 1.77 -0.53
C SER A 89 -4.68 0.72 0.36
N GLY A 90 -3.36 0.49 0.16
CA GLY A 90 -2.77 -0.79 0.53
C GLY A 90 -3.39 -1.93 -0.28
N ASP A 91 -3.02 -3.17 0.01
CA ASP A 91 -3.67 -4.34 -0.59
C ASP A 91 -5.00 -4.58 0.12
N THR A 92 -6.08 -4.65 -0.63
CA THR A 92 -7.43 -4.74 -0.07
C THR A 92 -8.46 -5.21 -1.09
N ARG A 93 -9.43 -5.97 -0.66
CA ARG A 93 -10.69 -6.05 -1.39
C ARG A 93 -11.53 -4.79 -1.15
N PRO A 94 -12.57 -4.53 -1.96
CA PRO A 94 -13.46 -3.39 -1.73
C PRO A 94 -14.03 -3.45 -0.30
N CYS A 95 -13.86 -2.37 0.46
CA CYS A 95 -14.39 -2.29 1.82
C CYS A 95 -14.86 -0.87 2.15
N GLU A 96 -15.80 -0.77 3.08
CA GLU A 96 -16.41 0.50 3.49
C GLU A 96 -15.38 1.49 4.04
N ASN A 97 -14.44 1.02 4.85
CA ASN A 97 -13.40 1.88 5.40
C ASN A 97 -12.59 2.57 4.31
N LEU A 98 -12.14 1.83 3.29
CA LEU A 98 -11.42 2.45 2.18
C LEU A 98 -12.28 3.53 1.50
N MET A 99 -13.53 3.20 1.16
CA MET A 99 -14.42 4.15 0.48
C MET A 99 -14.71 5.38 1.35
N LYS A 100 -14.85 5.21 2.67
CA LYS A 100 -15.05 6.30 3.64
C LYS A 100 -13.80 7.18 3.75
N PHE A 101 -12.65 6.57 3.99
CA PHE A 101 -11.41 7.32 4.21
C PHE A 101 -10.82 7.92 2.92
N ALA A 102 -11.11 7.35 1.75
CA ALA A 102 -10.68 7.89 0.46
C ALA A 102 -11.57 9.04 -0.06
N GLN A 103 -12.63 9.43 0.66
CA GLN A 103 -13.53 10.49 0.21
C GLN A 103 -12.79 11.77 -0.17
N LYS A 104 -13.09 12.28 -1.39
CA LYS A 104 -12.59 13.55 -1.93
C LYS A 104 -11.06 13.64 -1.97
N SER A 105 -10.36 12.51 -2.10
CA SER A 105 -8.90 12.52 -2.29
C SER A 105 -8.52 13.26 -3.59
N ASP A 106 -7.49 14.06 -3.54
CA ASP A 106 -6.92 14.66 -4.76
C ASP A 106 -6.32 13.57 -5.64
N LEU A 107 -5.71 12.54 -5.02
CA LEU A 107 -5.23 11.35 -5.68
C LEU A 107 -5.51 10.11 -4.83
N LEU A 108 -6.11 9.09 -5.45
CA LEU A 108 -6.24 7.74 -4.90
C LEU A 108 -5.27 6.82 -5.63
N LEU A 109 -4.25 6.31 -4.92
CA LEU A 109 -3.36 5.25 -5.38
C LEU A 109 -3.95 3.92 -4.93
N HIS A 110 -4.39 3.08 -5.88
CA HIS A 110 -5.13 1.86 -5.59
C HIS A 110 -4.51 0.64 -6.26
N GLU A 111 -4.44 -0.47 -5.53
CA GLU A 111 -4.07 -1.76 -6.07
C GLU A 111 -5.12 -2.29 -7.04
N VAL A 112 -4.77 -3.25 -7.91
CA VAL A 112 -5.74 -3.84 -8.81
C VAL A 112 -5.42 -5.28 -9.19
N PHE A 113 -6.42 -6.16 -9.03
CA PHE A 113 -6.42 -7.50 -9.60
C PHE A 113 -7.07 -7.46 -11.00
N ILE A 114 -6.29 -7.77 -12.04
CA ILE A 114 -6.73 -7.65 -13.43
C ILE A 114 -7.33 -8.97 -13.87
N GLU A 115 -8.65 -9.01 -13.93
CA GLU A 115 -9.41 -10.20 -14.27
C GLU A 115 -9.16 -10.63 -15.72
N GLY A 116 -9.06 -11.95 -15.95
CA GLY A 116 -8.85 -12.54 -17.26
C GLY A 116 -7.40 -12.54 -17.79
N GLU A 117 -6.51 -11.76 -17.17
CA GLU A 117 -5.10 -11.66 -17.61
C GLU A 117 -4.18 -12.70 -16.96
N ILE A 118 -4.62 -13.34 -15.87
CA ILE A 118 -3.85 -14.41 -15.22
C ILE A 118 -4.33 -15.77 -15.69
N LYS A 119 -3.41 -16.53 -16.27
CA LYS A 119 -3.64 -17.93 -16.62
C LYS A 119 -3.08 -18.86 -15.55
N PRO A 120 -3.74 -19.99 -15.26
CA PRO A 120 -3.17 -21.04 -14.45
C PRO A 120 -1.85 -21.55 -15.06
N VAL A 121 -0.86 -21.83 -14.22
CA VAL A 121 0.39 -22.47 -14.62
C VAL A 121 0.49 -23.76 -13.83
N SER A 122 0.62 -24.89 -14.55
CA SER A 122 0.69 -26.22 -13.94
C SER A 122 1.73 -26.26 -12.81
N LYS A 123 1.38 -26.92 -11.70
CA LYS A 123 2.18 -27.07 -10.47
C LYS A 123 2.59 -25.80 -9.72
N MET A 124 2.54 -24.61 -10.35
CA MET A 124 2.95 -23.35 -9.71
C MET A 124 1.75 -22.51 -9.27
N ARG A 125 0.70 -22.46 -10.08
CA ARG A 125 -0.44 -21.56 -9.85
C ARG A 125 -1.74 -22.21 -10.36
N THR A 126 -2.46 -22.88 -9.47
CA THR A 126 -3.71 -23.58 -9.80
C THR A 126 -4.85 -22.57 -10.00
N LYS A 127 -5.95 -23.01 -10.62
CA LYS A 127 -7.20 -22.22 -10.67
C LYS A 127 -7.67 -21.83 -9.27
N LYS A 128 -7.55 -22.73 -8.29
CA LYS A 128 -7.89 -22.46 -6.88
C LYS A 128 -7.01 -21.37 -6.27
N THR A 129 -5.71 -21.40 -6.54
CA THR A 129 -4.79 -20.34 -6.07
C THR A 129 -5.19 -18.99 -6.63
N LEU A 130 -5.47 -18.89 -7.92
CA LEU A 130 -5.91 -17.65 -8.56
C LEU A 130 -7.24 -17.13 -8.02
N HIS A 131 -8.18 -18.03 -7.80
CA HIS A 131 -9.44 -17.68 -7.16
C HIS A 131 -9.23 -17.10 -5.76
N ASN A 132 -8.40 -17.76 -4.95
CA ASN A 132 -8.08 -17.29 -3.60
C ASN A 132 -7.40 -15.91 -3.62
N VAL A 133 -6.44 -15.68 -4.53
CA VAL A 133 -5.77 -14.38 -4.68
C VAL A 133 -6.78 -13.28 -5.03
N LYS A 134 -7.71 -13.54 -5.93
CA LYS A 134 -8.78 -12.60 -6.28
C LYS A 134 -9.63 -12.20 -5.07
N LEU A 135 -9.88 -13.12 -4.13
CA LEU A 135 -10.78 -12.88 -3.00
C LEU A 135 -10.31 -11.80 -2.02
N TYR A 136 -9.01 -11.48 -2.00
CA TYR A 136 -8.45 -10.48 -1.09
C TYR A 136 -7.86 -9.25 -1.79
N HIS A 137 -8.04 -9.13 -3.11
CA HIS A 137 -7.68 -7.96 -3.91
C HIS A 137 -8.92 -7.30 -4.52
N THR A 138 -8.75 -6.10 -5.06
CA THR A 138 -9.82 -5.37 -5.74
C THR A 138 -9.81 -5.70 -7.23
N PRO A 139 -10.87 -6.34 -7.78
CA PRO A 139 -10.97 -6.63 -9.20
C PRO A 139 -10.98 -5.37 -10.08
N SER A 140 -10.39 -5.45 -11.25
CA SER A 140 -10.39 -4.35 -12.25
C SER A 140 -11.79 -3.88 -12.64
N THR A 141 -12.79 -4.77 -12.58
CA THR A 141 -14.22 -4.47 -12.80
C THR A 141 -14.86 -3.69 -11.65
N ILE A 142 -14.20 -3.59 -10.48
CA ILE A 142 -14.74 -2.93 -9.28
C ILE A 142 -13.97 -1.67 -8.90
N VAL A 143 -12.65 -1.61 -9.15
CA VAL A 143 -11.82 -0.48 -8.72
C VAL A 143 -12.32 0.88 -9.23
N GLY A 144 -12.93 0.92 -10.43
CA GLY A 144 -13.56 2.12 -10.97
C GLY A 144 -14.75 2.60 -10.13
N LYS A 145 -15.58 1.67 -9.61
CA LYS A 145 -16.69 1.97 -8.70
C LYS A 145 -16.19 2.51 -7.37
N VAL A 146 -15.15 1.90 -6.80
CA VAL A 146 -14.51 2.39 -5.57
C VAL A 146 -14.05 3.83 -5.74
N ALA A 147 -13.37 4.14 -6.83
CA ALA A 147 -12.90 5.50 -7.14
C ALA A 147 -14.06 6.50 -7.31
N LYS A 148 -15.15 6.09 -7.97
CA LYS A 148 -16.36 6.90 -8.15
C LYS A 148 -17.05 7.19 -6.82
N ILE A 149 -17.27 6.17 -5.99
CA ILE A 149 -17.88 6.30 -4.65
C ILE A 149 -17.02 7.21 -3.77
N SER A 150 -15.70 7.04 -3.81
CA SER A 150 -14.75 7.89 -3.07
C SER A 150 -14.66 9.33 -3.61
N ARG A 151 -15.24 9.62 -4.75
CA ARG A 151 -15.19 10.96 -5.39
C ARG A 151 -13.77 11.49 -5.54
N CYS A 152 -12.79 10.60 -5.78
CA CYS A 152 -11.39 11.02 -5.95
C CYS A 152 -11.21 11.81 -7.25
N LYS A 153 -10.31 12.80 -7.22
CA LYS A 153 -10.05 13.63 -8.43
C LYS A 153 -9.23 12.87 -9.46
N LYS A 154 -8.20 12.13 -9.01
CA LYS A 154 -7.33 11.29 -9.85
C LYS A 154 -7.26 9.89 -9.27
N LEU A 155 -7.37 8.87 -10.13
CA LEU A 155 -7.13 7.47 -9.79
C LEU A 155 -5.83 7.02 -10.45
N VAL A 156 -4.90 6.53 -9.63
CA VAL A 156 -3.66 5.89 -10.07
C VAL A 156 -3.74 4.41 -9.69
N LEU A 157 -3.54 3.53 -10.66
CA LEU A 157 -3.52 2.10 -10.43
C LEU A 157 -2.07 1.65 -10.19
N THR A 158 -1.88 0.79 -9.21
CA THR A 158 -0.58 0.22 -8.81
C THR A 158 -0.75 -1.22 -8.37
N HIS A 159 0.33 -1.87 -7.92
CA HIS A 159 0.29 -3.26 -7.42
C HIS A 159 -0.55 -4.16 -8.35
N PHE A 160 -0.15 -4.21 -9.61
CA PHE A 160 -0.87 -4.96 -10.65
C PHE A 160 -0.73 -6.47 -10.43
N VAL A 161 -1.85 -7.17 -10.39
CA VAL A 161 -1.89 -8.64 -10.32
C VAL A 161 -2.71 -9.13 -11.53
N PRO A 162 -2.03 -9.64 -12.59
CA PRO A 162 -0.61 -9.86 -12.79
C PRO A 162 0.17 -8.57 -13.15
N THR A 163 1.49 -8.66 -13.15
CA THR A 163 2.39 -7.56 -13.54
C THR A 163 2.45 -7.32 -15.06
N SER A 164 2.09 -8.32 -15.86
CA SER A 164 1.97 -8.21 -17.32
C SER A 164 0.49 -8.27 -17.72
N PHE A 165 0.00 -7.27 -18.42
CA PHE A 165 -1.41 -7.11 -18.76
C PHE A 165 -1.62 -6.17 -19.95
N ASN A 166 -2.82 -6.18 -20.53
CA ASN A 166 -3.22 -5.25 -21.56
C ASN A 166 -3.68 -3.92 -20.95
N GLU A 167 -2.82 -2.89 -20.97
CA GLU A 167 -3.14 -1.57 -20.41
C GLU A 167 -4.36 -0.91 -21.03
N LYS A 168 -4.53 -1.01 -22.36
CA LYS A 168 -5.68 -0.40 -23.05
C LYS A 168 -6.99 -1.01 -22.56
N ASN A 169 -7.01 -2.33 -22.36
CA ASN A 169 -8.16 -3.03 -21.83
C ASN A 169 -8.44 -2.64 -20.36
N LEU A 170 -7.42 -2.62 -19.52
CA LEU A 170 -7.57 -2.19 -18.12
C LEU A 170 -8.14 -0.77 -18.03
N ILE A 171 -7.59 0.17 -18.79
CA ILE A 171 -8.09 1.56 -18.84
C ILE A 171 -9.56 1.60 -19.26
N LYS A 172 -9.94 0.83 -20.29
CA LYS A 172 -11.33 0.76 -20.79
C LYS A 172 -12.28 0.26 -19.72
N VAL A 173 -11.92 -0.85 -19.04
CA VAL A 173 -12.74 -1.47 -17.98
C VAL A 173 -12.93 -0.50 -16.82
N VAL A 174 -11.85 0.08 -16.30
CA VAL A 174 -11.91 0.97 -15.13
C VAL A 174 -12.62 2.28 -15.44
N LYS A 175 -12.39 2.85 -16.66
CA LYS A 175 -13.03 4.11 -17.09
C LYS A 175 -14.55 4.00 -17.12
N LYS A 176 -15.09 2.82 -17.47
CA LYS A 176 -16.55 2.59 -17.57
C LYS A 176 -17.28 3.02 -16.29
N ASP A 177 -16.77 2.64 -15.13
CA ASP A 177 -17.41 2.93 -13.85
C ASP A 177 -16.87 4.20 -13.19
N TYR A 178 -15.56 4.48 -13.32
CA TYR A 178 -14.95 5.70 -12.75
C TYR A 178 -15.43 6.97 -13.47
N GLY A 179 -15.73 6.89 -14.77
CA GLY A 179 -16.12 8.04 -15.61
C GLY A 179 -14.93 8.87 -16.13
N LYS A 180 -13.72 8.63 -15.65
CA LYS A 180 -12.49 9.30 -16.05
C LYS A 180 -11.42 8.28 -16.42
N LYS A 181 -10.40 8.69 -17.18
CA LYS A 181 -9.24 7.83 -17.49
C LYS A 181 -8.39 7.61 -16.24
N PRO A 182 -8.18 6.36 -15.77
CA PRO A 182 -7.22 6.09 -14.72
C PRO A 182 -5.80 6.27 -15.24
N ILE A 183 -4.87 6.54 -14.34
CA ILE A 183 -3.44 6.62 -14.62
C ILE A 183 -2.84 5.26 -14.29
N ILE A 184 -2.08 4.67 -15.21
CA ILE A 184 -1.31 3.46 -14.95
C ILE A 184 -0.01 3.89 -14.23
N GLY A 185 0.13 3.44 -12.98
CA GLY A 185 1.33 3.71 -12.18
C GLY A 185 2.55 3.03 -12.78
N ARG A 186 3.67 3.70 -12.75
CA ARG A 186 4.98 3.20 -13.20
C ARG A 186 6.04 3.72 -12.24
N ASP A 187 7.13 2.99 -12.13
CA ASP A 187 8.27 3.44 -11.32
C ASP A 187 8.76 4.80 -11.81
N LEU A 188 9.10 5.65 -10.86
CA LEU A 188 9.56 7.03 -11.09
C LEU A 188 8.55 7.97 -11.76
N LEU A 189 7.28 7.56 -11.94
CA LEU A 189 6.25 8.45 -12.45
C LEU A 189 5.99 9.60 -11.47
N LYS A 190 6.16 10.83 -11.95
CA LYS A 190 5.86 12.03 -11.17
C LYS A 190 4.44 12.49 -11.46
N ILE A 191 3.63 12.67 -10.42
CA ILE A 191 2.25 13.15 -10.52
C ILE A 191 2.08 14.37 -9.63
N VAL A 192 1.69 15.47 -10.21
CA VAL A 192 1.33 16.68 -9.46
C VAL A 192 -0.12 16.60 -9.00
N ILE A 193 -0.39 16.90 -7.73
CA ILE A 193 -1.72 16.89 -7.09
C ILE A 193 -2.07 18.23 -6.48
#